data_c67cc5ce2c64eeb8e3ac18f6a71dcae4
#
_entry.id   c67cc5ce2c64eeb8e3ac18f6a71dcae4
#
_cell.length_a   1.000
_cell.length_b   1.000
_cell.length_c   1.000
_cell.angle_alpha   90.00
_cell.angle_beta   90.00
_cell.angle_gamma   90.00
#
_symmetry.space_group_name_H-M   'P 1'
#
loop_
_entity.id
_entity.type
_entity.pdbx_description
1 polymer ?
#
loop_
_entity_poly.entity_id
_entity_poly.type
_entity_poly.pdbx_seq_one_letter_code
_entity_poly.pdbx_strand_id
1 'polypeptide(L)'
;MRDIRIAAAQFEHKNDDKEFNLSRIRELAQAAVKAGAEVVSFHECCISAYTFVQQFSKDQLLELAEPVPDGPSVRELMKISADCGVPILAGLFELRGDDIFNTYVCVDGDRLIARFSKLHAFVNPFLSSGSEFVVFDLKGCRCGILICYDNNLPENVRITALQGAEIVFMPHVTGCLPSVMPGRGLVDPSLWHNRERDPARLRQEFLGPKGRGWLMRWLPTRLYENGVYGVFTNPIGLDDGQVRNGNSMIIDPFGEVVTECTRLGDEVVVGLCTDETLKHSSGQRYLKARRPELYGELVKPPSAAPVTEPGWKLKYKDQ
;
A
#
# COMPACT_ATOMS: atom_id res chain seq x y z
N MET A 1 0.15 20.39 9.29
CA MET A 1 -0.83 19.35 9.72
C MET A 1 -1.22 19.55 11.19
N ARG A 2 -2.23 18.85 11.69
CA ARG A 2 -2.42 18.63 13.13
C ARG A 2 -1.79 17.30 13.55
N ASP A 3 -1.58 17.12 14.85
CA ASP A 3 -1.23 15.81 15.38
C ASP A 3 -2.38 14.82 15.17
N ILE A 4 -2.06 13.60 14.70
CA ILE A 4 -3.06 12.60 14.33
C ILE A 4 -2.54 11.19 14.63
N ARG A 5 -3.43 10.31 15.13
CA ARG A 5 -3.14 8.89 15.33
C ARG A 5 -3.66 8.06 14.17
N ILE A 6 -2.76 7.39 13.46
CA ILE A 6 -3.10 6.59 12.29
C ILE A 6 -2.80 5.12 12.58
N ALA A 7 -3.65 4.25 12.10
CA ALA A 7 -3.44 2.80 12.16
C ALA A 7 -2.98 2.24 10.83
N ALA A 8 -1.94 1.40 10.87
CA ALA A 8 -1.52 0.53 9.78
C ALA A 8 -1.90 -0.91 10.12
N ALA A 9 -2.68 -1.55 9.26
CA ALA A 9 -3.18 -2.90 9.46
C ALA A 9 -2.57 -3.89 8.46
N GLN A 10 -2.40 -5.15 8.91
CA GLN A 10 -2.07 -6.29 8.07
C GLN A 10 -3.00 -7.45 8.39
N PHE A 11 -3.38 -8.23 7.39
CA PHE A 11 -4.10 -9.48 7.56
C PHE A 11 -3.88 -10.44 6.38
N GLU A 12 -4.14 -11.73 6.61
CA GLU A 12 -4.14 -12.73 5.56
C GLU A 12 -5.48 -12.68 4.82
N HIS A 13 -5.47 -12.12 3.61
CA HIS A 13 -6.67 -12.03 2.78
C HIS A 13 -6.98 -13.38 2.10
N LYS A 14 -8.22 -13.57 1.67
CA LYS A 14 -8.64 -14.69 0.84
C LYS A 14 -8.94 -14.23 -0.57
N ASN A 15 -8.49 -15.00 -1.56
CA ASN A 15 -8.75 -14.75 -2.97
C ASN A 15 -10.27 -14.77 -3.24
N ASP A 16 -10.77 -13.66 -3.79
CA ASP A 16 -12.18 -13.46 -4.18
C ASP A 16 -13.23 -13.65 -3.07
N ASP A 17 -12.82 -13.76 -1.83
CA ASP A 17 -13.73 -13.85 -0.67
C ASP A 17 -13.92 -12.46 -0.05
N LYS A 18 -14.64 -11.58 -0.76
CA LYS A 18 -14.86 -10.19 -0.34
C LYS A 18 -15.57 -10.08 1.00
N GLU A 19 -16.49 -11.00 1.31
CA GLU A 19 -17.21 -11.03 2.58
C GLU A 19 -16.25 -11.30 3.75
N PHE A 20 -15.42 -12.34 3.63
CA PHE A 20 -14.37 -12.62 4.62
C PHE A 20 -13.44 -11.44 4.79
N ASN A 21 -12.92 -10.89 3.69
CA ASN A 21 -11.95 -9.80 3.73
C ASN A 21 -12.54 -8.53 4.38
N LEU A 22 -13.79 -8.18 4.07
CA LEU A 22 -14.50 -7.06 4.70
C LEU A 22 -14.78 -7.32 6.18
N SER A 23 -15.07 -8.58 6.59
CA SER A 23 -15.18 -8.90 8.01
C SER A 23 -13.88 -8.70 8.77
N ARG A 24 -12.73 -9.05 8.18
CA ARG A 24 -11.40 -8.80 8.76
C ARG A 24 -11.10 -7.31 8.86
N ILE A 25 -11.44 -6.54 7.81
CA ILE A 25 -11.32 -5.07 7.83
C ILE A 25 -12.13 -4.49 8.98
N ARG A 26 -13.37 -4.94 9.20
CA ARG A 26 -14.22 -4.50 10.31
C ARG A 26 -13.61 -4.79 11.66
N GLU A 27 -13.15 -6.00 11.90
CA GLU A 27 -12.54 -6.41 13.17
C GLU A 27 -11.27 -5.62 13.49
N LEU A 28 -10.38 -5.44 12.50
CA LEU A 28 -9.13 -4.70 12.69
C LEU A 28 -9.38 -3.19 12.83
N ALA A 29 -10.38 -2.63 12.13
CA ALA A 29 -10.78 -1.23 12.31
C ALA A 29 -11.30 -0.98 13.73
N GLN A 30 -12.14 -1.87 14.26
CA GLN A 30 -12.61 -1.79 15.66
C GLN A 30 -11.45 -1.89 16.66
N ALA A 31 -10.47 -2.78 16.41
CA ALA A 31 -9.28 -2.89 17.24
C ALA A 31 -8.43 -1.61 17.19
N ALA A 32 -8.27 -1.03 16.00
CA ALA A 32 -7.56 0.24 15.79
C ALA A 32 -8.20 1.38 16.58
N VAL A 33 -9.53 1.51 16.51
CA VAL A 33 -10.29 2.54 17.26
C VAL A 33 -10.12 2.35 18.77
N LYS A 34 -10.17 1.12 19.27
CA LYS A 34 -9.91 0.84 20.70
C LYS A 34 -8.49 1.22 21.11
N ALA A 35 -7.53 1.18 20.18
CA ALA A 35 -6.15 1.63 20.39
C ALA A 35 -5.96 3.15 20.17
N GLY A 36 -7.05 3.88 19.89
CA GLY A 36 -7.06 5.34 19.77
C GLY A 36 -6.74 5.86 18.36
N ALA A 37 -6.87 5.04 17.32
CA ALA A 37 -6.70 5.48 15.94
C ALA A 37 -7.84 6.41 15.50
N GLU A 38 -7.49 7.41 14.71
CA GLU A 38 -8.39 8.36 14.07
C GLU A 38 -8.59 8.10 12.57
N VAL A 39 -7.70 7.28 11.97
CA VAL A 39 -7.73 6.81 10.57
C VAL A 39 -7.16 5.40 10.54
N VAL A 40 -7.72 4.52 9.71
CA VAL A 40 -7.24 3.14 9.53
C VAL A 40 -6.93 2.87 8.07
N SER A 41 -5.74 2.33 7.77
CA SER A 41 -5.28 1.98 6.42
C SER A 41 -5.01 0.49 6.31
N PHE A 42 -5.45 -0.11 5.21
CA PHE A 42 -5.26 -1.51 4.86
C PHE A 42 -4.40 -1.65 3.60
N HIS A 43 -4.06 -2.86 3.19
CA HIS A 43 -3.16 -3.10 2.06
C HIS A 43 -3.86 -2.98 0.68
N GLU A 44 -3.08 -2.97 -0.37
CA GLU A 44 -3.51 -2.95 -1.77
C GLU A 44 -4.47 -4.11 -2.05
N CYS A 45 -5.57 -3.85 -2.77
CA CYS A 45 -6.60 -4.84 -3.13
C CYS A 45 -7.03 -5.76 -1.95
N CYS A 46 -7.00 -5.25 -0.72
CA CYS A 46 -7.32 -6.04 0.47
C CYS A 46 -8.76 -6.60 0.48
N ILE A 47 -9.66 -6.04 -0.31
CA ILE A 47 -11.06 -6.50 -0.42
C ILE A 47 -11.17 -7.74 -1.29
N SER A 48 -10.45 -7.78 -2.42
CA SER A 48 -10.57 -8.87 -3.41
C SER A 48 -9.40 -9.88 -3.38
N ALA A 49 -8.28 -9.53 -2.74
CA ALA A 49 -6.94 -10.05 -2.94
C ALA A 49 -6.30 -9.61 -4.27
N TYR A 50 -5.02 -9.97 -4.51
CA TYR A 50 -4.25 -9.34 -5.58
C TYR A 50 -3.61 -10.34 -6.54
N THR A 51 -2.79 -11.27 -6.06
CA THR A 51 -1.88 -12.04 -6.92
C THR A 51 -2.61 -13.04 -7.82
N PHE A 52 -3.71 -13.60 -7.36
CA PHE A 52 -4.49 -14.62 -8.08
C PHE A 52 -5.06 -14.14 -9.44
N VAL A 53 -5.25 -12.82 -9.62
CA VAL A 53 -5.78 -12.27 -10.88
C VAL A 53 -4.77 -12.29 -12.03
N GLN A 54 -3.53 -12.69 -11.80
CA GLN A 54 -2.48 -12.76 -12.84
C GLN A 54 -2.89 -13.62 -14.04
N GLN A 55 -3.67 -14.63 -13.81
CA GLN A 55 -4.12 -15.59 -14.84
C GLN A 55 -5.56 -15.33 -15.32
N PHE A 56 -6.23 -14.29 -14.83
CA PHE A 56 -7.61 -13.99 -15.17
C PHE A 56 -7.73 -13.48 -16.61
N SER A 57 -8.76 -13.95 -17.31
CA SER A 57 -9.26 -13.33 -18.52
C SER A 57 -9.88 -11.97 -18.23
N LYS A 58 -10.13 -11.18 -19.28
CA LYS A 58 -10.83 -9.90 -19.12
C LYS A 58 -12.22 -10.10 -18.50
N ASP A 59 -12.95 -11.13 -18.91
CA ASP A 59 -14.30 -11.42 -18.40
C ASP A 59 -14.28 -11.74 -16.90
N GLN A 60 -13.32 -12.55 -16.45
CA GLN A 60 -13.15 -12.84 -15.02
C GLN A 60 -12.80 -11.60 -14.20
N LEU A 61 -12.00 -10.69 -14.76
CA LEU A 61 -11.70 -9.40 -14.10
C LEU A 61 -12.94 -8.49 -14.05
N LEU A 62 -13.77 -8.49 -15.11
CA LEU A 62 -15.02 -7.71 -15.12
C LEU A 62 -16.02 -8.22 -14.08
N GLU A 63 -16.08 -9.55 -13.86
CA GLU A 63 -16.92 -10.16 -12.81
C GLU A 63 -16.42 -9.80 -11.40
N LEU A 64 -15.09 -9.71 -11.22
CA LEU A 64 -14.47 -9.37 -9.94
C LEU A 64 -14.61 -7.88 -9.59
N ALA A 65 -14.45 -7.00 -10.60
CA ALA A 65 -14.38 -5.56 -10.41
C ALA A 65 -15.74 -4.95 -10.07
N GLU A 66 -15.72 -3.87 -9.30
CA GLU A 66 -16.94 -3.19 -8.84
C GLU A 66 -16.88 -1.69 -9.15
N PRO A 67 -18.02 -1.04 -9.42
CA PRO A 67 -18.04 0.41 -9.57
C PRO A 67 -17.74 1.12 -8.24
N VAL A 68 -17.05 2.24 -8.29
CA VAL A 68 -16.78 3.10 -7.14
C VAL A 68 -17.49 4.43 -7.36
N PRO A 69 -18.30 4.93 -6.39
CA PRO A 69 -18.50 4.42 -5.02
C PRO A 69 -19.62 3.37 -4.87
N ASP A 70 -20.37 3.07 -5.91
CA ASP A 70 -21.68 2.43 -5.83
C ASP A 70 -21.63 0.89 -5.71
N GLY A 71 -20.47 0.28 -5.80
CA GLY A 71 -20.27 -1.16 -5.63
C GLY A 71 -20.56 -1.66 -4.21
N PRO A 72 -20.95 -2.93 -4.07
CA PRO A 72 -21.33 -3.50 -2.78
C PRO A 72 -20.19 -3.44 -1.76
N SER A 73 -18.95 -3.65 -2.18
CA SER A 73 -17.79 -3.62 -1.27
C SER A 73 -17.52 -2.22 -0.70
N VAL A 74 -17.60 -1.17 -1.53
CA VAL A 74 -17.39 0.22 -1.05
C VAL A 74 -18.54 0.66 -0.16
N ARG A 75 -19.77 0.26 -0.47
CA ARG A 75 -20.93 0.52 0.40
C ARG A 75 -20.78 -0.16 1.76
N GLU A 76 -20.29 -1.40 1.80
CA GLU A 76 -20.02 -2.07 3.07
C GLU A 76 -18.85 -1.42 3.82
N LEU A 77 -17.79 -1.00 3.12
CA LEU A 77 -16.69 -0.25 3.72
C LEU A 77 -17.16 1.07 4.34
N MET A 78 -18.11 1.78 3.69
CA MET A 78 -18.74 2.98 4.23
C MET A 78 -19.51 2.69 5.53
N LYS A 79 -20.26 1.59 5.59
CA LYS A 79 -20.93 1.16 6.84
C LYS A 79 -19.92 0.85 7.94
N ILE A 80 -18.82 0.13 7.60
CA ILE A 80 -17.75 -0.14 8.58
C ILE A 80 -17.16 1.16 9.10
N SER A 81 -16.90 2.12 8.22
CA SER A 81 -16.39 3.44 8.62
C SER A 81 -17.37 4.20 9.52
N ALA A 82 -18.66 4.19 9.18
CA ALA A 82 -19.71 4.82 10.00
C ALA A 82 -19.82 4.17 11.38
N ASP A 83 -19.84 2.84 11.44
CA ASP A 83 -19.93 2.07 12.69
C ASP A 83 -18.70 2.29 13.61
N CYS A 84 -17.52 2.43 13.00
CA CYS A 84 -16.26 2.70 13.73
C CYS A 84 -16.06 4.18 14.05
N GLY A 85 -16.73 5.10 13.37
CA GLY A 85 -16.60 6.56 13.53
C GLY A 85 -15.27 7.13 13.03
N VAL A 86 -14.55 6.42 12.18
CA VAL A 86 -13.24 6.82 11.63
C VAL A 86 -13.14 6.56 10.13
N PRO A 87 -12.38 7.37 9.40
CA PRO A 87 -12.05 7.08 8.01
C PRO A 87 -11.30 5.76 7.86
N ILE A 88 -11.64 5.04 6.78
CA ILE A 88 -11.01 3.78 6.41
C ILE A 88 -10.48 3.88 4.97
N LEU A 89 -9.25 3.40 4.77
CA LEU A 89 -8.64 3.28 3.46
C LEU A 89 -8.42 1.82 3.09
N ALA A 90 -8.92 1.40 1.92
CA ALA A 90 -8.85 0.01 1.44
C ALA A 90 -8.77 -0.07 -0.08
N GLY A 91 -8.23 -1.18 -0.61
CA GLY A 91 -8.05 -1.40 -2.05
C GLY A 91 -8.96 -2.47 -2.62
N LEU A 92 -9.33 -2.28 -3.91
CA LEU A 92 -10.14 -3.21 -4.69
C LEU A 92 -9.84 -3.05 -6.20
N PHE A 93 -10.39 -3.95 -7.03
CA PHE A 93 -10.46 -3.73 -8.47
C PHE A 93 -11.74 -2.95 -8.79
N GLU A 94 -11.56 -1.78 -9.43
CA GLU A 94 -12.64 -0.86 -9.81
C GLU A 94 -13.01 -1.06 -11.28
N LEU A 95 -14.32 -1.15 -11.56
CA LEU A 95 -14.88 -1.06 -12.90
C LEU A 95 -15.29 0.40 -13.18
N ARG A 96 -14.76 0.98 -14.26
CA ARG A 96 -15.08 2.33 -14.70
C ARG A 96 -15.33 2.34 -16.22
N GLY A 97 -16.59 2.32 -16.63
CA GLY A 97 -16.94 2.03 -18.02
C GLY A 97 -16.51 0.61 -18.38
N ASP A 98 -15.68 0.47 -19.41
CA ASP A 98 -15.10 -0.80 -19.86
C ASP A 98 -13.69 -1.05 -19.32
N ASP A 99 -13.16 -0.13 -18.53
CA ASP A 99 -11.82 -0.18 -17.95
C ASP A 99 -11.83 -0.70 -16.52
N ILE A 100 -10.79 -1.47 -16.19
CA ILE A 100 -10.59 -2.03 -14.86
C ILE A 100 -9.32 -1.45 -14.24
N PHE A 101 -9.43 -0.91 -13.03
CA PHE A 101 -8.32 -0.28 -12.32
C PHE A 101 -8.03 -1.00 -11.00
N ASN A 102 -6.76 -1.03 -10.62
CA ASN A 102 -6.38 -1.27 -9.24
C ASN A 102 -6.55 0.06 -8.48
N THR A 103 -7.56 0.13 -7.62
CA THR A 103 -8.00 1.36 -6.98
C THR A 103 -7.92 1.27 -5.47
N TYR A 104 -7.51 2.37 -4.85
CA TYR A 104 -7.50 2.57 -3.41
C TYR A 104 -8.44 3.72 -3.05
N VAL A 105 -9.37 3.46 -2.14
CA VAL A 105 -10.38 4.41 -1.71
C VAL A 105 -10.17 4.84 -0.26
N CYS A 106 -10.53 6.08 0.06
CA CYS A 106 -10.71 6.59 1.40
C CYS A 106 -12.18 6.92 1.61
N VAL A 107 -12.81 6.32 2.61
CA VAL A 107 -14.20 6.62 3.00
C VAL A 107 -14.24 7.18 4.42
N ASP A 108 -15.16 8.12 4.70
CA ASP A 108 -15.44 8.67 6.04
C ASP A 108 -16.96 8.66 6.25
N GLY A 109 -17.44 7.73 7.05
CA GLY A 109 -18.87 7.44 7.16
C GLY A 109 -19.44 6.98 5.82
N ASP A 110 -20.48 7.64 5.35
CA ASP A 110 -21.19 7.39 4.10
C ASP A 110 -20.59 8.09 2.86
N ARG A 111 -19.42 8.73 3.01
CA ARG A 111 -18.81 9.52 1.95
C ARG A 111 -17.53 8.92 1.42
N LEU A 112 -17.40 8.93 0.10
CA LEU A 112 -16.10 8.74 -0.57
C LEU A 112 -15.31 10.05 -0.47
N ILE A 113 -14.16 10.02 0.22
CA ILE A 113 -13.28 11.19 0.40
C ILE A 113 -12.25 11.28 -0.72
N ALA A 114 -11.65 10.14 -1.07
CA ALA A 114 -10.65 10.06 -2.13
C ALA A 114 -10.71 8.71 -2.84
N ARG A 115 -10.30 8.73 -4.11
CA ARG A 115 -10.14 7.56 -4.98
C ARG A 115 -8.85 7.74 -5.78
N PHE A 116 -7.96 6.77 -5.74
CA PHE A 116 -6.71 6.77 -6.49
C PHE A 116 -6.57 5.46 -7.27
N SER A 117 -6.33 5.56 -8.57
CA SER A 117 -6.03 4.42 -9.43
C SER A 117 -4.52 4.28 -9.61
N LYS A 118 -3.99 3.08 -9.42
CA LYS A 118 -2.55 2.76 -9.53
C LYS A 118 -1.98 3.26 -10.85
N LEU A 119 -0.90 4.05 -10.79
CA LEU A 119 -0.25 4.63 -11.95
C LEU A 119 0.45 3.57 -12.80
N HIS A 120 1.01 2.54 -12.17
CA HIS A 120 1.77 1.47 -12.82
C HIS A 120 1.09 0.12 -12.58
N ALA A 121 -0.06 -0.10 -13.24
CA ALA A 121 -0.78 -1.37 -13.20
C ALA A 121 -0.10 -2.40 -14.12
N PHE A 122 0.29 -3.57 -13.59
CA PHE A 122 1.01 -4.59 -14.35
C PHE A 122 0.70 -6.05 -13.97
N VAL A 123 -0.09 -6.28 -12.91
CA VAL A 123 -0.38 -7.64 -12.45
C VAL A 123 -1.14 -8.47 -13.50
N ASN A 124 -1.96 -7.80 -14.30
CA ASN A 124 -2.70 -8.39 -15.40
C ASN A 124 -2.75 -7.40 -16.57
N PRO A 125 -2.59 -7.84 -17.83
CA PRO A 125 -2.53 -6.97 -19.00
C PRO A 125 -3.85 -6.23 -19.32
N PHE A 126 -4.97 -6.66 -18.75
CA PHE A 126 -6.27 -6.02 -18.94
C PHE A 126 -6.56 -4.91 -17.91
N LEU A 127 -5.63 -4.63 -17.00
CA LEU A 127 -5.76 -3.51 -16.08
C LEU A 127 -5.29 -2.22 -16.73
N SER A 128 -6.11 -1.18 -16.60
CA SER A 128 -5.77 0.18 -17.00
C SER A 128 -4.95 0.88 -15.92
N SER A 129 -3.99 1.71 -16.33
CA SER A 129 -3.21 2.55 -15.44
C SER A 129 -3.92 3.86 -15.14
N GLY A 130 -3.81 4.35 -13.90
CA GLY A 130 -4.21 5.69 -13.51
C GLY A 130 -3.34 6.75 -14.19
N SER A 131 -3.83 7.99 -14.23
CA SER A 131 -3.15 9.13 -14.88
C SER A 131 -3.02 10.36 -13.98
N GLU A 132 -3.45 10.28 -12.72
CA GLU A 132 -3.52 11.43 -11.82
C GLU A 132 -2.89 11.13 -10.47
N PHE A 133 -2.18 12.13 -9.93
CA PHE A 133 -1.78 12.13 -8.52
C PHE A 133 -2.92 12.71 -7.69
N VAL A 134 -3.26 12.05 -6.58
CA VAL A 134 -4.37 12.42 -5.72
C VAL A 134 -3.84 12.87 -4.35
N VAL A 135 -4.13 14.13 -4.01
CA VAL A 135 -3.88 14.70 -2.68
C VAL A 135 -5.19 15.29 -2.16
N PHE A 136 -5.55 14.97 -0.92
CA PHE A 136 -6.84 15.31 -0.32
C PHE A 136 -6.71 15.66 1.15
N ASP A 137 -7.72 16.36 1.69
CA ASP A 137 -7.76 16.70 3.10
C ASP A 137 -8.47 15.61 3.90
N LEU A 138 -7.83 15.14 4.98
CA LEU A 138 -8.37 14.13 5.88
C LEU A 138 -8.07 14.49 7.33
N LYS A 139 -9.12 14.68 8.13
CA LYS A 139 -8.98 14.98 9.58
C LYS A 139 -7.98 16.12 9.88
N GLY A 140 -7.92 17.14 9.04
CA GLY A 140 -7.04 18.33 9.22
C GLY A 140 -5.58 18.10 8.81
N CYS A 141 -5.30 17.05 8.06
CA CYS A 141 -4.00 16.76 7.45
C CYS A 141 -4.15 16.65 5.93
N ARG A 142 -3.11 17.04 5.20
CA ARG A 142 -3.04 16.88 3.75
C ARG A 142 -2.45 15.52 3.42
N CYS A 143 -3.22 14.65 2.79
CA CYS A 143 -2.87 13.25 2.55
C CYS A 143 -2.73 12.95 1.06
N GLY A 144 -1.80 12.03 0.71
CA GLY A 144 -1.67 11.48 -0.63
C GLY A 144 -1.80 9.95 -0.62
N ILE A 145 -2.03 9.36 -1.79
CA ILE A 145 -2.07 7.90 -1.99
C ILE A 145 -1.13 7.54 -3.12
N LEU A 146 -0.31 6.49 -2.93
CA LEU A 146 0.47 5.83 -3.96
C LEU A 146 0.46 4.32 -3.73
N ILE A 147 0.08 3.54 -4.76
CA ILE A 147 -0.10 2.09 -4.61
C ILE A 147 1.18 1.34 -5.00
N CYS A 148 1.77 0.60 -4.05
CA CYS A 148 2.80 -0.41 -4.25
C CYS A 148 3.97 0.09 -5.11
N TYR A 149 4.09 -0.41 -6.34
CA TYR A 149 5.18 -0.05 -7.27
C TYR A 149 5.29 1.45 -7.53
N ASP A 150 4.19 2.20 -7.45
CA ASP A 150 4.21 3.66 -7.60
C ASP A 150 5.17 4.32 -6.60
N ASN A 151 5.34 3.75 -5.40
CA ASN A 151 6.24 4.24 -4.35
C ASN A 151 7.72 3.92 -4.63
N ASN A 152 8.01 2.96 -5.51
CA ASN A 152 9.39 2.64 -5.87
C ASN A 152 10.02 3.71 -6.77
N LEU A 153 9.21 4.49 -7.48
CA LEU A 153 9.69 5.59 -8.31
C LEU A 153 9.81 6.87 -7.46
N PRO A 154 11.02 7.43 -7.31
CA PRO A 154 11.24 8.63 -6.50
C PRO A 154 10.39 9.82 -6.94
N GLU A 155 10.17 9.96 -8.24
CA GLU A 155 9.40 11.03 -8.85
C GLU A 155 7.97 11.07 -8.34
N ASN A 156 7.32 9.91 -8.19
CA ASN A 156 5.92 9.84 -7.77
C ASN A 156 5.74 10.35 -6.34
N VAL A 157 6.60 9.92 -5.40
CA VAL A 157 6.55 10.42 -4.02
C VAL A 157 6.91 11.91 -3.97
N ARG A 158 7.89 12.34 -4.78
CA ARG A 158 8.26 13.74 -4.91
C ARG A 158 7.11 14.61 -5.41
N ILE A 159 6.40 14.20 -6.44
CA ILE A 159 5.26 14.94 -6.99
C ILE A 159 4.14 15.02 -5.95
N THR A 160 3.82 13.92 -5.28
CA THR A 160 2.80 13.87 -4.23
C THR A 160 3.14 14.84 -3.08
N ALA A 161 4.41 14.87 -2.64
CA ALA A 161 4.86 15.82 -1.63
C ALA A 161 4.81 17.28 -2.12
N LEU A 162 5.17 17.54 -3.40
CA LEU A 162 5.09 18.88 -4.00
C LEU A 162 3.65 19.38 -4.15
N GLN A 163 2.67 18.49 -4.26
CA GLN A 163 1.25 18.84 -4.21
C GLN A 163 0.75 19.12 -2.78
N GLY A 164 1.65 19.06 -1.81
CA GLY A 164 1.41 19.42 -0.42
C GLY A 164 1.03 18.25 0.50
N ALA A 165 1.20 17.00 0.08
CA ALA A 165 0.99 15.87 0.99
C ALA A 165 1.96 15.93 2.18
N GLU A 166 1.40 15.75 3.37
CA GLU A 166 2.09 15.65 4.66
C GLU A 166 2.20 14.19 5.09
N ILE A 167 1.22 13.39 4.69
CA ILE A 167 1.12 11.95 4.94
C ILE A 167 0.84 11.25 3.60
N VAL A 168 1.58 10.19 3.29
CA VAL A 168 1.35 9.36 2.10
C VAL A 168 0.92 7.97 2.54
N PHE A 169 -0.28 7.56 2.16
CA PHE A 169 -0.74 6.19 2.31
C PHE A 169 -0.13 5.33 1.19
N MET A 170 0.56 4.28 1.60
CA MET A 170 1.37 3.42 0.75
C MET A 170 0.91 1.95 0.85
N PRO A 171 -0.30 1.61 0.35
CA PRO A 171 -0.75 0.23 0.34
C PRO A 171 0.06 -0.61 -0.66
N HIS A 172 0.47 -1.80 -0.23
CA HIS A 172 1.29 -2.72 -1.00
C HIS A 172 0.73 -4.14 -0.97
N VAL A 173 1.14 -4.95 -1.95
CA VAL A 173 1.26 -6.41 -1.90
C VAL A 173 2.67 -6.73 -2.36
N THR A 174 3.61 -6.83 -1.42
CA THR A 174 5.03 -6.93 -1.71
C THR A 174 5.79 -7.75 -0.67
N GLY A 175 7.11 -7.86 -0.87
CA GLY A 175 7.97 -8.70 -0.04
C GLY A 175 7.87 -10.17 -0.40
N CYS A 176 8.94 -10.92 -0.20
CA CYS A 176 9.04 -12.35 -0.51
C CYS A 176 8.57 -12.72 -1.93
N LEU A 177 8.77 -11.80 -2.88
CA LEU A 177 8.40 -11.94 -4.29
C LEU A 177 9.55 -12.61 -5.09
N PRO A 178 9.23 -13.29 -6.20
CA PRO A 178 10.24 -13.68 -7.17
C PRO A 178 11.11 -12.49 -7.56
N SER A 179 12.43 -12.68 -7.61
CA SER A 179 13.35 -11.58 -7.91
C SER A 179 14.69 -12.12 -8.42
N VAL A 180 15.25 -11.44 -9.41
CA VAL A 180 16.62 -11.68 -9.89
C VAL A 180 17.68 -10.99 -9.00
N MET A 181 17.26 -10.11 -8.10
CA MET A 181 18.14 -9.39 -7.20
C MET A 181 18.72 -10.36 -6.16
N PRO A 182 20.06 -10.42 -5.95
CA PRO A 182 20.67 -11.31 -4.97
C PRO A 182 20.10 -11.13 -3.56
N GLY A 183 19.82 -12.26 -2.89
CA GLY A 183 19.27 -12.30 -1.54
C GLY A 183 17.76 -12.09 -1.44
N ARG A 184 17.09 -11.72 -2.54
CA ARG A 184 15.63 -11.67 -2.64
C ARG A 184 15.07 -13.00 -3.17
N GLY A 185 13.78 -13.17 -3.08
CA GLY A 185 13.07 -14.34 -3.60
C GLY A 185 11.92 -14.78 -2.73
N LEU A 186 11.31 -15.87 -3.11
CA LEU A 186 10.19 -16.49 -2.41
C LEU A 186 10.61 -17.04 -1.04
N VAL A 187 9.66 -17.09 -0.13
CA VAL A 187 9.72 -17.84 1.13
C VAL A 187 8.91 -19.12 0.93
N ASP A 188 9.43 -20.24 1.40
CA ASP A 188 8.75 -21.54 1.35
C ASP A 188 7.42 -21.48 2.12
N PRO A 189 6.26 -21.75 1.45
CA PRO A 189 4.96 -21.76 2.11
C PRO A 189 4.85 -22.68 3.32
N SER A 190 5.65 -23.75 3.37
CA SER A 190 5.69 -24.66 4.52
C SER A 190 6.11 -23.95 5.82
N LEU A 191 6.91 -22.89 5.74
CA LEU A 191 7.29 -22.07 6.90
C LEU A 191 6.09 -21.30 7.46
N TRP A 192 5.21 -20.82 6.59
CA TRP A 192 3.95 -20.17 7.00
C TRP A 192 3.00 -21.17 7.66
N HIS A 193 2.80 -22.33 7.07
CA HIS A 193 1.96 -23.37 7.66
C HIS A 193 2.44 -23.87 9.00
N ASN A 194 3.78 -23.88 9.21
CA ASN A 194 4.41 -24.32 10.46
C ASN A 194 4.76 -23.16 11.42
N ARG A 195 4.28 -21.93 11.18
CA ARG A 195 4.68 -20.73 11.92
C ARG A 195 4.46 -20.77 13.44
N GLU A 196 3.46 -21.54 13.87
CA GLU A 196 3.21 -21.73 15.30
C GLU A 196 4.23 -22.67 15.96
N ARG A 197 4.72 -23.65 15.19
CA ARG A 197 5.69 -24.64 15.65
C ARG A 197 7.14 -24.13 15.59
N ASP A 198 7.48 -23.39 14.52
CA ASP A 198 8.82 -22.82 14.29
C ASP A 198 8.73 -21.36 13.82
N PRO A 199 8.33 -20.44 14.71
CA PRO A 199 8.19 -19.03 14.36
C PRO A 199 9.52 -18.34 14.06
N ALA A 200 10.62 -18.84 14.64
CA ALA A 200 11.93 -18.19 14.54
C ALA A 200 12.47 -18.21 13.12
N ARG A 201 12.35 -19.35 12.43
CA ARG A 201 12.81 -19.51 11.05
C ARG A 201 12.03 -18.60 10.08
N LEU A 202 10.71 -18.54 10.22
CA LEU A 202 9.89 -17.65 9.41
C LEU A 202 10.21 -16.18 9.68
N ARG A 203 10.39 -15.78 10.96
CA ARG A 203 10.80 -14.41 11.32
C ARG A 203 12.13 -14.02 10.69
N GLN A 204 13.10 -14.94 10.64
CA GLN A 204 14.39 -14.71 9.99
C GLN A 204 14.22 -14.39 8.51
N GLU A 205 13.35 -15.12 7.79
CA GLU A 205 13.04 -14.83 6.39
C GLU A 205 12.34 -13.47 6.22
N PHE A 206 11.35 -13.16 7.07
CA PHE A 206 10.59 -11.92 7.01
C PHE A 206 11.43 -10.68 7.34
N LEU A 207 12.33 -10.78 8.31
CA LEU A 207 13.21 -9.67 8.69
C LEU A 207 14.42 -9.54 7.75
N GLY A 208 14.74 -10.60 7.04
CA GLY A 208 15.86 -10.66 6.11
C GLY A 208 15.65 -9.88 4.80
N PRO A 209 16.59 -10.06 3.85
CA PRO A 209 16.60 -9.33 2.58
C PRO A 209 15.42 -9.67 1.66
N LYS A 210 14.67 -10.75 1.90
CA LYS A 210 13.47 -11.10 1.16
C LYS A 210 12.27 -10.21 1.53
N GLY A 211 12.17 -9.82 2.80
CA GLY A 211 11.07 -9.04 3.37
C GLY A 211 11.51 -7.65 3.84
N ARG A 212 11.48 -7.43 5.16
CA ARG A 212 11.75 -6.13 5.81
C ARG A 212 13.10 -5.53 5.42
N GLY A 213 14.15 -6.34 5.40
CA GLY A 213 15.50 -5.85 5.06
C GLY A 213 15.59 -5.21 3.66
N TRP A 214 14.73 -5.64 2.71
CA TRP A 214 14.62 -4.96 1.43
C TRP A 214 13.79 -3.67 1.52
N LEU A 215 12.67 -3.68 2.25
CA LEU A 215 11.85 -2.49 2.44
C LEU A 215 12.67 -1.33 3.02
N MET A 216 13.50 -1.62 4.02
CA MET A 216 14.33 -0.63 4.70
C MET A 216 15.46 -0.03 3.84
N ARG A 217 15.72 -0.58 2.65
CA ARG A 217 16.69 0.02 1.70
C ARG A 217 16.14 1.25 0.97
N TRP A 218 14.85 1.34 0.80
CA TRP A 218 14.26 2.39 -0.03
C TRP A 218 13.11 3.15 0.65
N LEU A 219 12.24 2.48 1.38
CA LEU A 219 11.03 3.07 1.92
C LEU A 219 11.30 4.26 2.88
N PRO A 220 12.19 4.15 3.89
CA PRO A 220 12.54 5.29 4.74
C PRO A 220 13.14 6.45 3.94
N THR A 221 13.94 6.15 2.93
CA THR A 221 14.56 7.17 2.08
C THR A 221 13.51 8.00 1.35
N ARG A 222 12.44 7.37 0.82
CA ARG A 222 11.35 8.09 0.16
C ARG A 222 10.69 9.11 1.07
N LEU A 223 10.57 8.79 2.36
CA LEU A 223 9.92 9.65 3.33
C LEU A 223 10.85 10.75 3.83
N TYR A 224 12.09 10.39 4.13
CA TYR A 224 13.14 11.33 4.54
C TYR A 224 13.41 12.43 3.49
N GLU A 225 13.65 12.05 2.23
CA GLU A 225 13.99 12.98 1.17
C GLU A 225 12.83 13.91 0.76
N ASN A 226 11.59 13.52 1.08
CA ASN A 226 10.38 14.28 0.82
C ASN A 226 9.80 14.97 2.07
N GLY A 227 10.29 14.63 3.26
CA GLY A 227 9.84 15.21 4.52
C GLY A 227 8.36 14.95 4.78
N VAL A 228 7.88 13.73 4.56
CA VAL A 228 6.49 13.31 4.73
C VAL A 228 6.40 12.07 5.60
N TYR A 229 5.28 11.86 6.28
CA TYR A 229 4.96 10.58 6.89
C TYR A 229 4.57 9.55 5.84
N GLY A 230 4.93 8.28 6.06
CA GLY A 230 4.46 7.14 5.28
C GLY A 230 3.66 6.15 6.11
N VAL A 231 2.49 5.77 5.62
CA VAL A 231 1.68 4.69 6.18
C VAL A 231 1.75 3.51 5.23
N PHE A 232 2.72 2.65 5.45
CA PHE A 232 2.95 1.44 4.66
C PHE A 232 2.07 0.31 5.18
N THR A 233 1.24 -0.28 4.32
CA THR A 233 0.39 -1.43 4.64
C THR A 233 0.59 -2.54 3.64
N ASN A 234 0.72 -3.77 4.13
CA ASN A 234 1.09 -4.95 3.34
C ASN A 234 0.40 -6.19 3.92
N PRO A 235 -0.09 -7.13 3.11
CA PRO A 235 -0.67 -8.36 3.63
C PRO A 235 0.37 -9.24 4.30
N ILE A 236 -0.08 -10.09 5.20
CA ILE A 236 0.73 -11.16 5.79
C ILE A 236 0.10 -12.51 5.43
N GLY A 237 0.91 -13.54 5.27
CA GLY A 237 0.42 -14.88 4.99
C GLY A 237 0.40 -15.22 3.52
N LEU A 238 -0.50 -16.12 3.13
CA LEU A 238 -0.56 -16.61 1.75
C LEU A 238 -1.36 -15.66 0.85
N ASP A 239 -0.78 -15.37 -0.31
CA ASP A 239 -1.38 -14.63 -1.41
C ASP A 239 -1.08 -15.42 -2.68
N ASP A 240 -2.07 -16.20 -3.11
CA ASP A 240 -1.97 -17.12 -4.24
C ASP A 240 -0.74 -18.07 -4.17
N GLY A 241 -0.58 -18.74 -3.02
CA GLY A 241 0.53 -19.66 -2.79
C GLY A 241 1.88 -19.02 -2.52
N GLN A 242 1.99 -17.71 -2.56
CA GLN A 242 3.20 -16.96 -2.22
C GLN A 242 3.06 -16.34 -0.83
N VAL A 243 4.10 -16.44 -0.01
CA VAL A 243 4.09 -15.88 1.34
C VAL A 243 4.40 -14.38 1.30
N ARG A 244 3.56 -13.57 1.94
CA ARG A 244 3.78 -12.13 2.18
C ARG A 244 4.25 -11.91 3.61
N ASN A 245 5.17 -10.98 3.80
CA ASN A 245 5.85 -10.79 5.09
C ASN A 245 5.14 -9.83 6.05
N GLY A 246 4.04 -9.19 5.65
CA GLY A 246 3.43 -8.14 6.48
C GLY A 246 4.37 -6.96 6.67
N ASN A 247 4.78 -6.72 7.92
CA ASN A 247 5.58 -5.57 8.33
C ASN A 247 4.90 -4.24 7.99
N SER A 248 3.56 -4.16 8.09
CA SER A 248 2.85 -2.88 7.99
C SER A 248 3.39 -1.92 9.05
N MET A 249 3.72 -0.68 8.66
CA MET A 249 4.43 0.25 9.52
C MET A 249 4.08 1.71 9.22
N ILE A 250 4.33 2.57 10.20
CA ILE A 250 4.31 4.02 10.04
C ILE A 250 5.75 4.50 10.19
N ILE A 251 6.19 5.30 9.22
CA ILE A 251 7.54 5.88 9.19
C ILE A 251 7.41 7.40 9.18
N ASP A 252 8.25 8.05 9.95
CA ASP A 252 8.25 9.51 10.09
C ASP A 252 9.07 10.22 8.99
N PRO A 253 9.00 11.56 8.92
CA PRO A 253 9.78 12.38 7.98
C PRO A 253 11.30 12.36 8.22
N PHE A 254 11.80 11.73 9.28
CA PHE A 254 13.24 11.48 9.49
C PHE A 254 13.67 10.11 8.98
N GLY A 255 12.72 9.30 8.48
CA GLY A 255 12.98 7.93 8.02
C GLY A 255 12.97 6.91 9.16
N GLU A 256 12.51 7.27 10.36
CA GLU A 256 12.45 6.39 11.51
C GLU A 256 11.11 5.67 11.59
N VAL A 257 11.13 4.41 12.02
CA VAL A 257 9.92 3.62 12.21
C VAL A 257 9.23 4.02 13.51
N VAL A 258 8.07 4.67 13.41
CA VAL A 258 7.25 5.07 14.56
C VAL A 258 6.61 3.85 15.22
N THR A 259 6.07 2.95 14.40
CA THR A 259 5.44 1.69 14.85
C THR A 259 5.40 0.69 13.71
N GLU A 260 5.39 -0.61 14.02
CA GLU A 260 5.43 -1.69 13.04
C GLU A 260 4.69 -2.94 13.54
N CYS A 261 3.95 -3.59 12.66
CA CYS A 261 3.39 -4.92 12.89
C CYS A 261 4.49 -5.98 12.93
N THR A 262 4.50 -6.80 13.99
CA THR A 262 5.53 -7.82 14.22
C THR A 262 4.98 -9.23 14.41
N ARG A 263 3.66 -9.38 14.52
CA ARG A 263 3.02 -10.70 14.65
C ARG A 263 3.09 -11.48 13.34
N LEU A 264 3.13 -12.81 13.44
CA LEU A 264 2.98 -13.73 12.31
C LEU A 264 1.50 -14.04 12.08
N GLY A 265 0.72 -13.00 11.84
CA GLY A 265 -0.74 -13.05 11.66
C GLY A 265 -1.33 -11.65 11.58
N ASP A 266 -2.65 -11.60 11.66
CA ASP A 266 -3.39 -10.34 11.60
C ASP A 266 -3.02 -9.43 12.76
N GLU A 267 -2.75 -8.18 12.45
CA GLU A 267 -2.32 -7.17 13.43
C GLU A 267 -2.67 -5.77 12.95
N VAL A 268 -2.90 -4.89 13.89
CA VAL A 268 -2.98 -3.44 13.66
C VAL A 268 -2.12 -2.72 14.68
N VAL A 269 -1.37 -1.73 14.22
CA VAL A 269 -0.54 -0.84 15.05
C VAL A 269 -0.97 0.60 14.84
N VAL A 270 -0.85 1.42 15.91
CA VAL A 270 -1.23 2.84 15.88
C VAL A 270 0.00 3.69 16.16
N GLY A 271 0.29 4.63 15.27
CA GLY A 271 1.36 5.60 15.42
C GLY A 271 0.84 7.04 15.50
N LEU A 272 1.52 7.87 16.27
CA LEU A 272 1.26 9.31 16.35
C LEU A 272 2.12 10.04 15.31
N CYS A 273 1.47 10.74 14.39
CA CYS A 273 2.12 11.65 13.43
C CYS A 273 1.95 13.08 13.94
N THR A 274 3.06 13.82 14.12
CA THR A 274 3.05 15.16 14.71
C THR A 274 3.46 16.24 13.71
N ASP A 275 2.86 17.41 13.84
CA ASP A 275 3.24 18.60 13.07
C ASP A 275 4.67 19.06 13.36
N GLU A 276 5.13 18.90 14.60
CA GLU A 276 6.50 19.25 15.02
C GLU A 276 7.55 18.44 14.25
N THR A 277 7.41 17.12 14.19
CA THR A 277 8.32 16.24 13.43
C THR A 277 8.34 16.61 11.95
N LEU A 278 7.16 16.87 11.36
CA LEU A 278 7.04 17.27 9.96
C LEU A 278 7.82 18.56 9.69
N LYS A 279 7.61 19.61 10.49
CA LYS A 279 8.24 20.92 10.32
C LYS A 279 9.76 20.89 10.43
N HIS A 280 10.31 20.04 11.27
CA HIS A 280 11.74 19.93 11.51
C HIS A 280 12.48 19.01 10.53
N SER A 281 11.75 18.32 9.63
CA SER A 281 12.38 17.40 8.69
C SER A 281 13.26 18.10 7.64
N SER A 282 14.36 17.45 7.29
CA SER A 282 15.26 17.93 6.23
C SER A 282 14.59 17.95 4.86
N GLY A 283 13.69 16.98 4.59
CA GLY A 283 12.96 16.88 3.34
C GLY A 283 12.13 18.13 3.03
N GLN A 284 11.54 18.78 4.04
CA GLN A 284 10.81 20.05 3.87
C GLN A 284 11.71 21.18 3.35
N ARG A 285 13.01 21.19 3.72
CA ARG A 285 14.00 22.13 3.15
C ARG A 285 14.39 21.73 1.73
N TYR A 286 14.52 20.43 1.46
CA TYR A 286 14.86 19.94 0.12
C TYR A 286 13.79 20.29 -0.91
N LEU A 287 12.51 20.19 -0.55
CA LEU A 287 11.41 20.62 -1.43
C LEU A 287 11.54 22.09 -1.84
N LYS A 288 11.93 22.97 -0.91
CA LYS A 288 12.09 24.42 -1.15
C LYS A 288 13.38 24.77 -1.89
N ALA A 289 14.43 23.94 -1.77
CA ALA A 289 15.74 24.17 -2.37
C ALA A 289 15.85 23.64 -3.82
N ARG A 290 14.76 23.07 -4.38
CA ARG A 290 14.76 22.53 -5.73
C ARG A 290 15.06 23.61 -6.77
N ARG A 291 15.73 23.19 -7.84
CA ARG A 291 16.03 24.00 -9.02
C ARG A 291 15.39 23.39 -10.27
N PRO A 292 14.06 23.56 -10.47
CA PRO A 292 13.30 22.90 -11.54
C PRO A 292 13.86 23.16 -12.93
N GLU A 293 14.50 24.33 -13.13
CA GLU A 293 15.14 24.70 -14.40
C GLU A 293 16.29 23.76 -14.81
N LEU A 294 16.81 22.95 -13.89
CA LEU A 294 17.87 21.95 -14.16
C LEU A 294 17.33 20.54 -14.42
N TYR A 295 16.04 20.31 -14.23
CA TYR A 295 15.46 18.96 -14.20
C TYR A 295 14.82 18.52 -15.53
N GLY A 296 15.17 19.18 -16.64
CA GLY A 296 14.63 18.89 -17.95
C GLY A 296 14.78 17.43 -18.40
N GLU A 297 15.81 16.72 -17.93
CA GLU A 297 16.01 15.30 -18.23
C GLU A 297 14.90 14.41 -17.66
N LEU A 298 14.32 14.77 -16.52
CA LEU A 298 13.26 13.97 -15.88
C LEU A 298 11.95 13.92 -16.69
N VAL A 299 11.73 14.87 -17.57
CA VAL A 299 10.51 14.94 -18.39
C VAL A 299 10.72 14.43 -19.83
N LYS A 300 11.92 13.99 -20.15
CA LYS A 300 12.19 13.35 -21.44
C LYS A 300 11.64 11.91 -21.43
N PRO A 301 11.04 11.45 -22.52
CA PRO A 301 10.68 10.06 -22.64
C PRO A 301 11.88 9.14 -22.41
N PRO A 302 11.73 7.98 -21.78
CA PRO A 302 12.81 7.01 -21.65
C PRO A 302 13.29 6.59 -23.04
N SER A 303 14.61 6.38 -23.19
CA SER A 303 15.24 5.97 -24.45
C SER A 303 14.86 4.55 -24.91
N ALA A 304 14.31 3.74 -24.02
CA ALA A 304 13.78 2.41 -24.27
C ALA A 304 12.35 2.32 -23.78
N ALA A 305 11.56 1.39 -24.35
CA ALA A 305 10.23 1.09 -23.86
C ALA A 305 10.26 0.83 -22.33
N PRO A 306 9.30 1.36 -21.56
CA PRO A 306 9.26 1.13 -20.13
C PRO A 306 9.27 -0.37 -19.83
N VAL A 307 10.18 -0.82 -18.95
CA VAL A 307 10.13 -2.18 -18.43
C VAL A 307 8.98 -2.24 -17.42
N THR A 308 7.79 -2.49 -17.94
CA THR A 308 6.59 -2.66 -17.12
C THR A 308 6.36 -4.10 -16.71
N GLU A 309 7.20 -5.03 -17.20
CA GLU A 309 7.08 -6.44 -16.82
C GLU A 309 7.47 -6.63 -15.34
N PRO A 310 6.61 -7.28 -14.54
CA PRO A 310 6.94 -7.62 -13.17
C PRO A 310 8.23 -8.45 -13.15
N GLY A 311 9.09 -8.21 -12.16
CA GLY A 311 10.37 -8.92 -12.03
C GLY A 311 10.26 -10.45 -12.00
N TRP A 312 9.08 -11.00 -11.66
CA TRP A 312 8.80 -12.43 -11.72
C TRP A 312 8.65 -12.96 -13.16
N LYS A 313 8.12 -12.15 -14.11
CA LYS A 313 8.08 -12.54 -15.55
C LYS A 313 9.48 -12.65 -16.17
N LEU A 314 10.44 -11.86 -15.66
CA LEU A 314 11.82 -11.93 -16.14
C LEU A 314 12.50 -13.24 -15.75
N LYS A 315 12.05 -13.90 -14.69
CA LYS A 315 12.65 -15.13 -14.17
C LYS A 315 12.14 -16.41 -14.84
N TYR A 316 10.99 -16.36 -15.51
CA TYR A 316 10.33 -17.55 -16.10
C TYR A 316 10.32 -17.55 -17.63
N LYS A 317 10.97 -16.58 -18.29
CA LYS A 317 11.15 -16.61 -19.76
C LYS A 317 12.20 -17.64 -20.23
N ASP A 318 13.04 -18.12 -19.30
CA ASP A 318 14.14 -19.06 -19.59
C ASP A 318 13.93 -20.45 -18.94
N GLN A 319 12.74 -20.77 -18.48
CA GLN A 319 12.29 -22.09 -18.04
C GLN A 319 11.07 -22.52 -18.86
#